data_554ae680aaaf5732ce156ac997d5706d
#
_entry.id   554ae680aaaf5732ce156ac997d5706d
#
_cell.length_a   1.000
_cell.length_b   1.000
_cell.length_c   1.000
_cell.angle_alpha   90.00
_cell.angle_beta   90.00
_cell.angle_gamma   90.00
#
_symmetry.space_group_name_H-M   'P 1'
#
loop_
_entity.id
_entity.type
_entity.pdbx_description
1 polymer ?
#
loop_
_entity_poly.entity_id
_entity_poly.type
_entity_poly.pdbx_seq_one_letter_code
_entity_poly.pdbx_strand_id
1 'polypeptide(L)'
;ETGGDVLVTVTFPEDYRAAELAGKPAEFRCHIVEIRERAEYALDDIFAKEVGSCASLSEMREKLRESLQAYYDEKAELEVQDSLMRQVAATLEYTPTEQELQESIDAQVELLKAQLGQKGLTLEAYLQFTGQTEQQIREDAKPEAENSLRIQKAAERIALLEGLTATEQDVADELAAICRQNRMTMEQLRPYMNAQFESSIKDNIRMKK
;
A
#
# COMPACT_ATOMS: atom_id res chain seq x y z
N GLU A 1 -10.86 -5.75 43.44
CA GLU A 1 -9.43 -5.75 43.83
C GLU A 1 -8.71 -6.88 43.09
N THR A 2 -7.49 -6.66 42.66
CA THR A 2 -6.62 -7.70 42.09
C THR A 2 -6.37 -8.80 43.08
N GLY A 3 -6.35 -10.06 42.64
CA GLY A 3 -6.19 -11.25 43.49
C GLY A 3 -7.48 -11.77 44.10
N GLY A 4 -8.61 -11.14 43.81
CA GLY A 4 -9.93 -11.59 44.28
C GLY A 4 -10.60 -12.56 43.31
N ASP A 5 -11.39 -13.48 43.87
CA ASP A 5 -12.29 -14.34 43.10
C ASP A 5 -13.68 -13.69 43.02
N VAL A 6 -14.26 -13.64 41.82
CA VAL A 6 -15.60 -13.13 41.57
C VAL A 6 -16.42 -14.19 40.84
N LEU A 7 -17.65 -14.41 41.30
CA LEU A 7 -18.62 -15.28 40.64
C LEU A 7 -19.43 -14.40 39.65
N VAL A 8 -19.30 -14.66 38.36
CA VAL A 8 -20.02 -13.93 37.31
C VAL A 8 -21.07 -14.85 36.72
N THR A 9 -22.35 -14.48 36.90
CA THR A 9 -23.48 -15.20 36.32
C THR A 9 -23.89 -14.49 35.03
N VAL A 10 -23.87 -15.20 33.90
CA VAL A 10 -24.29 -14.70 32.60
C VAL A 10 -25.24 -15.69 31.96
N THR A 11 -26.11 -15.19 31.09
CA THR A 11 -26.95 -16.03 30.22
C THR A 11 -26.43 -15.91 28.79
N PHE A 12 -26.14 -17.05 28.17
CA PHE A 12 -25.72 -17.05 26.77
C PHE A 12 -26.84 -16.52 25.86
N PRO A 13 -26.50 -15.72 24.82
CA PRO A 13 -27.49 -15.28 23.83
C PRO A 13 -28.20 -16.46 23.17
N GLU A 14 -29.42 -16.26 22.70
CA GLU A 14 -30.21 -17.32 22.03
C GLU A 14 -29.60 -17.76 20.70
N ASP A 15 -28.82 -16.89 20.04
CA ASP A 15 -28.09 -17.13 18.81
C ASP A 15 -26.63 -17.56 19.01
N TYR A 16 -26.29 -18.04 20.23
CA TYR A 16 -24.92 -18.46 20.51
C TYR A 16 -24.50 -19.66 19.65
N ARG A 17 -23.26 -19.64 19.15
CA ARG A 17 -22.70 -20.64 18.22
C ARG A 17 -22.86 -22.10 18.64
N ALA A 18 -22.77 -22.37 19.96
CA ALA A 18 -22.99 -23.70 20.53
C ALA A 18 -24.46 -23.80 20.95
N ALA A 19 -25.28 -24.49 20.15
CA ALA A 19 -26.71 -24.63 20.38
C ALA A 19 -27.05 -25.25 21.77
N GLU A 20 -26.15 -26.05 22.32
CA GLU A 20 -26.29 -26.64 23.66
C GLU A 20 -26.16 -25.61 24.81
N LEU A 21 -25.58 -24.43 24.54
CA LEU A 21 -25.39 -23.37 25.53
C LEU A 21 -26.32 -22.16 25.27
N ALA A 22 -26.92 -22.06 24.07
CA ALA A 22 -27.82 -20.99 23.74
C ALA A 22 -28.99 -20.84 24.71
N GLY A 23 -29.22 -19.62 25.20
CA GLY A 23 -30.26 -19.28 26.18
C GLY A 23 -30.06 -19.82 27.58
N LYS A 24 -28.96 -20.56 27.88
CA LYS A 24 -28.73 -21.15 29.20
C LYS A 24 -27.92 -20.22 30.10
N PRO A 25 -28.23 -20.19 31.44
CA PRO A 25 -27.42 -19.49 32.39
C PRO A 25 -26.14 -20.29 32.69
N ALA A 26 -25.04 -19.58 32.88
CA ALA A 26 -23.76 -20.13 33.30
C ALA A 26 -23.13 -19.27 34.41
N GLU A 27 -22.44 -19.92 35.32
CA GLU A 27 -21.68 -19.28 36.42
C GLU A 27 -20.18 -19.46 36.13
N PHE A 28 -19.46 -18.35 36.06
CA PHE A 28 -18.02 -18.34 35.87
C PHE A 28 -17.32 -17.90 37.16
N ARG A 29 -16.43 -18.71 37.67
CA ARG A 29 -15.54 -18.32 38.78
C ARG A 29 -14.30 -17.67 38.15
N CYS A 30 -14.21 -16.33 38.23
CA CYS A 30 -13.14 -15.55 37.65
C CYS A 30 -12.15 -15.12 38.74
N HIS A 31 -10.87 -15.41 38.54
CA HIS A 31 -9.80 -14.87 39.38
C HIS A 31 -9.27 -13.60 38.67
N ILE A 32 -9.31 -12.45 39.35
CA ILE A 32 -8.87 -11.17 38.79
C ILE A 32 -7.35 -11.10 38.90
N VAL A 33 -6.66 -11.37 37.79
CA VAL A 33 -5.21 -11.32 37.70
C VAL A 33 -4.70 -9.90 37.65
N GLU A 34 -5.33 -9.05 36.83
CA GLU A 34 -4.91 -7.68 36.60
C GLU A 34 -6.13 -6.80 36.21
N ILE A 35 -6.15 -5.59 36.71
CA ILE A 35 -7.09 -4.56 36.30
C ILE A 35 -6.28 -3.49 35.62
N ARG A 36 -6.53 -3.27 34.31
CA ARG A 36 -5.92 -2.20 33.52
C ARG A 36 -6.95 -1.11 33.27
N GLU A 37 -6.61 0.08 33.68
CA GLU A 37 -7.39 1.27 33.40
C GLU A 37 -6.75 2.05 32.24
N ARG A 38 -7.55 2.50 31.28
CA ARG A 38 -7.07 3.32 30.19
C ARG A 38 -6.85 4.73 30.71
N ALA A 39 -5.59 5.10 30.91
CA ALA A 39 -5.26 6.49 31.22
C ALA A 39 -5.37 7.34 29.95
N GLU A 40 -6.08 8.46 30.03
CA GLU A 40 -6.07 9.48 28.99
C GLU A 40 -4.90 10.42 29.26
N TYR A 41 -4.01 10.55 28.27
CA TYR A 41 -2.92 11.53 28.34
C TYR A 41 -3.48 12.94 28.12
N ALA A 42 -3.13 13.87 29.01
CA ALA A 42 -3.32 15.29 28.72
C ALA A 42 -2.45 15.68 27.52
N LEU A 43 -3.00 16.47 26.60
CA LEU A 43 -2.24 17.01 25.47
C LEU A 43 -1.41 18.23 25.95
N ASP A 44 -0.30 17.95 26.59
CA ASP A 44 0.62 18.92 27.19
C ASP A 44 2.08 18.66 26.73
N ASP A 45 3.02 19.43 27.29
CA ASP A 45 4.43 19.31 26.95
C ASP A 45 5.05 17.98 27.44
N ILE A 46 4.44 17.31 28.43
CA ILE A 46 4.88 16.00 28.88
C ILE A 46 4.57 14.97 27.81
N PHE A 47 3.33 15.00 27.31
CA PHE A 47 2.92 14.17 26.18
C PHE A 47 3.83 14.37 24.95
N ALA A 48 4.14 15.63 24.62
CA ALA A 48 4.99 15.94 23.48
C ALA A 48 6.43 15.38 23.65
N LYS A 49 6.95 15.34 24.86
CA LYS A 49 8.27 14.74 25.16
C LYS A 49 8.25 13.23 25.09
N GLU A 50 7.25 12.58 25.69
CA GLU A 50 7.18 11.12 25.80
C GLU A 50 6.80 10.46 24.48
N VAL A 51 5.85 11.03 23.75
CA VAL A 51 5.31 10.43 22.53
C VAL A 51 5.93 11.00 21.26
N GLY A 52 6.18 12.31 21.23
CA GLY A 52 6.63 13.03 20.03
C GLY A 52 8.12 13.34 20.00
N SER A 53 8.88 13.06 21.06
CA SER A 53 10.28 13.47 21.18
C SER A 53 10.50 14.97 20.88
N CYS A 54 9.54 15.80 21.28
CA CYS A 54 9.53 17.26 21.09
C CYS A 54 9.66 17.95 22.44
N ALA A 55 10.23 19.16 22.47
CA ALA A 55 10.40 19.90 23.72
C ALA A 55 9.06 20.46 24.25
N SER A 56 8.11 20.73 23.37
CA SER A 56 6.77 21.25 23.72
C SER A 56 5.69 20.74 22.77
N LEU A 57 4.43 20.84 23.19
CA LEU A 57 3.27 20.54 22.36
C LEU A 57 3.18 21.47 21.12
N SER A 58 3.64 22.72 21.26
CA SER A 58 3.70 23.65 20.13
C SER A 58 4.68 23.18 19.06
N GLU A 59 5.88 22.76 19.45
CA GLU A 59 6.88 22.19 18.54
C GLU A 59 6.37 20.90 17.87
N MET A 60 5.71 20.02 18.63
CA MET A 60 5.13 18.80 18.09
C MET A 60 4.05 19.10 17.02
N ARG A 61 3.19 20.09 17.28
CA ARG A 61 2.17 20.52 16.32
C ARG A 61 2.77 21.14 15.06
N GLU A 62 3.85 21.92 15.21
CA GLU A 62 4.57 22.52 14.07
C GLU A 62 5.18 21.42 13.17
N LYS A 63 5.96 20.51 13.76
CA LYS A 63 6.54 19.37 13.04
C LYS A 63 5.49 18.48 12.36
N LEU A 64 4.37 18.25 13.04
CA LEU A 64 3.27 17.48 12.45
C LEU A 64 2.63 18.22 11.27
N ARG A 65 2.46 19.56 11.40
CA ARG A 65 1.92 20.39 10.31
C ARG A 65 2.86 20.39 9.10
N GLU A 66 4.16 20.59 9.33
CA GLU A 66 5.16 20.53 8.27
C GLU A 66 5.20 19.17 7.56
N SER A 67 5.16 18.08 8.34
CA SER A 67 5.13 16.72 7.79
C SER A 67 3.87 16.45 6.99
N LEU A 68 2.71 16.86 7.50
CA LEU A 68 1.44 16.73 6.77
C LEU A 68 1.41 17.59 5.52
N GLN A 69 1.91 18.83 5.60
CA GLN A 69 1.99 19.71 4.43
C GLN A 69 2.87 19.10 3.34
N ALA A 70 4.08 18.66 3.69
CA ALA A 70 4.98 18.01 2.74
C ALA A 70 4.35 16.76 2.10
N TYR A 71 3.66 15.93 2.90
CA TYR A 71 2.95 14.76 2.40
C TYR A 71 1.83 15.12 1.40
N TYR A 72 1.03 16.15 1.72
CA TYR A 72 -0.05 16.57 0.83
C TYR A 72 0.45 17.30 -0.42
N ASP A 73 1.54 18.06 -0.31
CA ASP A 73 2.17 18.71 -1.47
C ASP A 73 2.72 17.67 -2.45
N GLU A 74 3.44 16.66 -1.96
CA GLU A 74 3.91 15.53 -2.77
C GLU A 74 2.75 14.77 -3.42
N LYS A 75 1.71 14.49 -2.64
CA LYS A 75 0.51 13.81 -3.16
C LYS A 75 -0.20 14.62 -4.25
N ALA A 76 -0.35 15.92 -4.04
CA ALA A 76 -0.97 16.82 -5.03
C ALA A 76 -0.14 16.89 -6.31
N GLU A 77 1.18 16.92 -6.21
CA GLU A 77 2.07 16.93 -7.37
C GLU A 77 1.93 15.62 -8.19
N LEU A 78 1.90 14.47 -7.52
CA LEU A 78 1.67 13.17 -8.16
C LEU A 78 0.30 13.09 -8.85
N GLU A 79 -0.76 13.61 -8.21
CA GLU A 79 -2.11 13.66 -8.80
C GLU A 79 -2.15 14.56 -10.04
N VAL A 80 -1.44 15.69 -10.02
CA VAL A 80 -1.34 16.57 -11.19
C VAL A 80 -0.57 15.90 -12.33
N GLN A 81 0.55 15.23 -12.02
CA GLN A 81 1.34 14.49 -13.01
C GLN A 81 0.50 13.36 -13.65
N ASP A 82 -0.19 12.55 -12.85
CA ASP A 82 -1.08 11.49 -13.35
C ASP A 82 -2.19 12.06 -14.24
N SER A 83 -2.83 13.15 -13.80
CA SER A 83 -3.89 13.81 -14.57
C SER A 83 -3.38 14.35 -15.91
N LEU A 84 -2.21 14.97 -15.94
CA LEU A 84 -1.58 15.46 -17.17
C LEU A 84 -1.25 14.31 -18.14
N MET A 85 -0.64 13.24 -17.60
CA MET A 85 -0.31 12.08 -18.42
C MET A 85 -1.56 11.38 -18.97
N ARG A 86 -2.64 11.28 -18.22
CA ARG A 86 -3.93 10.77 -18.70
C ARG A 86 -4.52 11.64 -19.83
N GLN A 87 -4.44 12.96 -19.70
CA GLN A 87 -4.90 13.88 -20.73
C GLN A 87 -4.07 13.74 -22.02
N VAL A 88 -2.75 13.65 -21.92
CA VAL A 88 -1.87 13.43 -23.07
C VAL A 88 -2.14 12.06 -23.69
N ALA A 89 -2.24 11.00 -22.89
CA ALA A 89 -2.54 9.66 -23.36
C ALA A 89 -3.89 9.56 -24.08
N ALA A 90 -4.88 10.36 -23.68
CA ALA A 90 -6.18 10.42 -24.34
C ALA A 90 -6.10 11.00 -25.78
N THR A 91 -5.07 11.79 -26.09
CA THR A 91 -4.86 12.32 -27.47
C THR A 91 -4.14 11.33 -28.37
N LEU A 92 -3.61 10.22 -27.82
CA LEU A 92 -2.85 9.25 -28.59
C LEU A 92 -3.80 8.30 -29.34
N GLU A 93 -3.65 8.22 -30.65
CA GLU A 93 -4.29 7.20 -31.49
C GLU A 93 -3.55 5.87 -31.33
N TYR A 94 -3.91 5.13 -30.28
CA TYR A 94 -3.34 3.82 -29.96
C TYR A 94 -4.42 2.86 -29.51
N THR A 95 -4.41 1.68 -30.10
CA THR A 95 -5.27 0.55 -29.71
C THR A 95 -4.37 -0.60 -29.27
N PRO A 96 -4.42 -1.02 -27.99
CA PRO A 96 -3.64 -2.15 -27.53
C PRO A 96 -3.96 -3.42 -28.32
N THR A 97 -2.97 -4.26 -28.56
CA THR A 97 -3.19 -5.62 -28.99
C THR A 97 -3.80 -6.46 -27.87
N GLU A 98 -4.46 -7.56 -28.21
CA GLU A 98 -5.02 -8.48 -27.22
C GLU A 98 -3.93 -9.00 -26.27
N GLN A 99 -2.74 -9.28 -26.78
CA GLN A 99 -1.62 -9.73 -25.98
C GLN A 99 -1.16 -8.67 -24.98
N GLU A 100 -0.92 -7.42 -25.40
CA GLU A 100 -0.53 -6.32 -24.53
C GLU A 100 -1.58 -6.09 -23.42
N LEU A 101 -2.86 -6.18 -23.80
CA LEU A 101 -3.95 -6.01 -22.85
C LEU A 101 -3.98 -7.13 -21.80
N GLN A 102 -3.80 -8.39 -22.20
CA GLN A 102 -3.75 -9.51 -21.26
C GLN A 102 -2.55 -9.40 -20.32
N GLU A 103 -1.37 -9.06 -20.84
CA GLU A 103 -0.17 -8.84 -20.02
C GLU A 103 -0.36 -7.71 -19.01
N SER A 104 -1.03 -6.62 -19.39
CA SER A 104 -1.34 -5.51 -18.51
C SER A 104 -2.38 -5.90 -17.44
N ILE A 105 -3.40 -6.67 -17.79
CA ILE A 105 -4.38 -7.20 -16.84
C ILE A 105 -3.70 -8.14 -15.84
N ASP A 106 -2.82 -9.02 -16.31
CA ASP A 106 -2.06 -9.92 -15.45
C ASP A 106 -1.22 -9.15 -14.44
N ALA A 107 -0.55 -8.08 -14.88
CA ALA A 107 0.22 -7.19 -13.99
C ALA A 107 -0.66 -6.52 -12.93
N GLN A 108 -1.88 -6.08 -13.27
CA GLN A 108 -2.84 -5.51 -12.31
C GLN A 108 -3.30 -6.54 -11.27
N VAL A 109 -3.57 -7.78 -11.71
CA VAL A 109 -3.94 -8.87 -10.79
C VAL A 109 -2.79 -9.22 -9.85
N GLU A 110 -1.56 -9.29 -10.34
CA GLU A 110 -0.38 -9.52 -9.49
C GLU A 110 -0.15 -8.38 -8.50
N LEU A 111 -0.37 -7.13 -8.89
CA LEU A 111 -0.32 -5.99 -7.99
C LEU A 111 -1.38 -6.11 -6.87
N LEU A 112 -2.60 -6.50 -7.21
CA LEU A 112 -3.66 -6.76 -6.22
C LEU A 112 -3.24 -7.88 -5.25
N LYS A 113 -2.69 -9.00 -5.76
CA LYS A 113 -2.18 -10.10 -4.92
C LYS A 113 -1.10 -9.60 -3.95
N ALA A 114 -0.16 -8.79 -4.43
CA ALA A 114 0.89 -8.21 -3.59
C ALA A 114 0.32 -7.29 -2.50
N GLN A 115 -0.65 -6.44 -2.83
CA GLN A 115 -1.31 -5.56 -1.86
C GLN A 115 -2.09 -6.34 -0.79
N LEU A 116 -2.79 -7.41 -1.20
CA LEU A 116 -3.48 -8.31 -0.28
C LEU A 116 -2.48 -9.02 0.63
N GLY A 117 -1.37 -9.52 0.07
CA GLY A 117 -0.30 -10.16 0.82
C GLY A 117 0.30 -9.26 1.92
N GLN A 118 0.48 -7.97 1.65
CA GLN A 118 0.93 -7.00 2.66
C GLN A 118 -0.06 -6.86 3.85
N LYS A 119 -1.34 -7.13 3.61
CA LYS A 119 -2.41 -7.14 4.63
C LYS A 119 -2.66 -8.53 5.23
N GLY A 120 -1.83 -9.52 4.89
CA GLY A 120 -1.98 -10.89 5.36
C GLY A 120 -3.15 -11.66 4.73
N LEU A 121 -3.65 -11.22 3.58
CA LEU A 121 -4.77 -11.85 2.86
C LEU A 121 -4.27 -12.53 1.57
N THR A 122 -4.90 -13.64 1.20
CA THR A 122 -4.72 -14.25 -0.12
C THR A 122 -5.82 -13.80 -1.08
N LEU A 123 -5.58 -13.94 -2.39
CA LEU A 123 -6.60 -13.64 -3.38
C LEU A 123 -7.85 -14.52 -3.18
N GLU A 124 -7.67 -15.80 -2.87
CA GLU A 124 -8.77 -16.73 -2.63
C GLU A 124 -9.66 -16.30 -1.45
N ALA A 125 -9.04 -15.87 -0.34
CA ALA A 125 -9.78 -15.37 0.83
C ALA A 125 -10.54 -14.07 0.49
N TYR A 126 -9.94 -13.19 -0.32
CA TYR A 126 -10.56 -11.98 -0.81
C TYR A 126 -11.78 -12.28 -1.70
N LEU A 127 -11.64 -13.21 -2.66
CA LEU A 127 -12.72 -13.65 -3.53
C LEU A 127 -13.89 -14.26 -2.75
N GLN A 128 -13.60 -15.10 -1.76
CA GLN A 128 -14.62 -15.67 -0.87
C GLN A 128 -15.37 -14.61 -0.06
N PHE A 129 -14.65 -13.60 0.43
CA PHE A 129 -15.24 -12.52 1.22
C PHE A 129 -16.11 -11.58 0.39
N THR A 130 -15.66 -11.25 -0.84
CA THR A 130 -16.37 -10.30 -1.74
C THR A 130 -17.44 -10.97 -2.58
N GLY A 131 -17.42 -12.30 -2.72
CA GLY A 131 -18.29 -13.05 -3.62
C GLY A 131 -17.95 -12.86 -5.11
N GLN A 132 -16.80 -12.28 -5.43
CA GLN A 132 -16.33 -12.08 -6.80
C GLN A 132 -15.58 -13.31 -7.31
N THR A 133 -15.51 -13.44 -8.65
CA THR A 133 -14.65 -14.41 -9.33
C THR A 133 -13.37 -13.72 -9.83
N GLU A 134 -12.30 -14.48 -10.04
CA GLU A 134 -11.08 -13.94 -10.66
C GLU A 134 -11.37 -13.34 -12.05
N GLN A 135 -12.28 -13.94 -12.80
CA GLN A 135 -12.69 -13.42 -14.11
C GLN A 135 -13.33 -12.03 -14.00
N GLN A 136 -14.20 -11.81 -13.01
CA GLN A 136 -14.77 -10.48 -12.75
C GLN A 136 -13.71 -9.45 -12.39
N ILE A 137 -12.73 -9.81 -11.55
CA ILE A 137 -11.60 -8.92 -11.24
C ILE A 137 -10.83 -8.55 -12.51
N ARG A 138 -10.59 -9.53 -13.40
CA ARG A 138 -9.90 -9.28 -14.68
C ARG A 138 -10.70 -8.38 -15.61
N GLU A 139 -12.01 -8.57 -15.68
CA GLU A 139 -12.91 -7.69 -16.44
C GLU A 139 -12.95 -6.28 -15.89
N ASP A 140 -13.01 -6.12 -14.56
CA ASP A 140 -12.99 -4.82 -13.87
C ASP A 140 -11.64 -4.10 -14.03
N ALA A 141 -10.55 -4.85 -14.13
CA ALA A 141 -9.20 -4.30 -14.35
C ALA A 141 -8.96 -3.82 -15.79
N LYS A 142 -9.73 -4.28 -16.76
CA LYS A 142 -9.51 -4.00 -18.19
C LYS A 142 -9.46 -2.51 -18.55
N PRO A 143 -10.38 -1.63 -18.10
CA PRO A 143 -10.32 -0.20 -18.42
C PRO A 143 -9.04 0.47 -17.91
N GLU A 144 -8.58 0.11 -16.72
CA GLU A 144 -7.35 0.67 -16.14
C GLU A 144 -6.09 0.10 -16.83
N ALA A 145 -6.13 -1.18 -17.23
CA ALA A 145 -5.07 -1.79 -18.03
C ALA A 145 -4.90 -1.10 -19.40
N GLU A 146 -6.00 -0.80 -20.09
CA GLU A 146 -5.99 -0.03 -21.36
C GLU A 146 -5.43 1.36 -21.13
N ASN A 147 -5.84 2.05 -20.07
CA ASN A 147 -5.38 3.39 -19.74
C ASN A 147 -3.88 3.40 -19.38
N SER A 148 -3.42 2.45 -18.61
CA SER A 148 -2.01 2.27 -18.26
C SER A 148 -1.14 2.07 -19.51
N LEU A 149 -1.58 1.23 -20.45
CA LEU A 149 -0.89 1.04 -21.72
C LEU A 149 -0.83 2.33 -22.56
N ARG A 150 -1.92 3.11 -22.62
CA ARG A 150 -1.94 4.40 -23.31
C ARG A 150 -0.96 5.39 -22.69
N ILE A 151 -0.92 5.48 -21.36
CA ILE A 151 0.02 6.33 -20.61
C ILE A 151 1.46 5.90 -20.91
N GLN A 152 1.75 4.61 -20.86
CA GLN A 152 3.07 4.08 -21.18
C GLN A 152 3.49 4.45 -22.61
N LYS A 153 2.63 4.23 -23.60
CA LYS A 153 2.93 4.58 -25.00
C LYS A 153 3.07 6.09 -25.24
N ALA A 154 2.29 6.90 -24.53
CA ALA A 154 2.43 8.35 -24.56
C ALA A 154 3.80 8.78 -24.02
N ALA A 155 4.21 8.25 -22.88
CA ALA A 155 5.50 8.56 -22.28
C ALA A 155 6.67 8.05 -23.13
N GLU A 156 6.60 6.84 -23.71
CA GLU A 156 7.58 6.34 -24.69
C GLU A 156 7.71 7.31 -25.88
N ARG A 157 6.58 7.81 -26.37
CA ARG A 157 6.56 8.76 -27.50
C ARG A 157 7.15 10.12 -27.15
N ILE A 158 6.82 10.65 -25.97
CA ILE A 158 7.39 11.91 -25.45
C ILE A 158 8.91 11.74 -25.28
N ALA A 159 9.36 10.67 -24.62
CA ALA A 159 10.77 10.41 -24.41
C ALA A 159 11.56 10.36 -25.74
N LEU A 160 10.96 9.77 -26.79
CA LEU A 160 11.56 9.74 -28.13
C LEU A 160 11.63 11.13 -28.76
N LEU A 161 10.55 11.92 -28.67
CA LEU A 161 10.48 13.26 -29.28
C LEU A 161 11.41 14.25 -28.60
N GLU A 162 11.50 14.19 -27.28
CA GLU A 162 12.36 15.05 -26.44
C GLU A 162 13.82 14.53 -26.35
N GLY A 163 14.11 13.36 -26.94
CA GLY A 163 15.45 12.77 -26.91
C GLY A 163 15.89 12.36 -25.50
N LEU A 164 14.93 12.02 -24.61
CA LEU A 164 15.23 11.61 -23.23
C LEU A 164 15.93 10.24 -23.24
N THR A 165 17.14 10.22 -22.69
CA THR A 165 17.93 9.01 -22.56
C THR A 165 18.36 8.79 -21.12
N ALA A 166 18.47 7.52 -20.71
CA ALA A 166 19.08 7.16 -19.44
C ALA A 166 20.60 7.23 -19.59
N THR A 167 21.26 8.11 -18.86
CA THR A 167 22.73 8.17 -18.80
C THR A 167 23.27 7.06 -17.88
N GLU A 168 24.55 6.77 -17.97
CA GLU A 168 25.20 5.82 -17.06
C GLU A 168 25.08 6.26 -15.59
N GLN A 169 25.13 7.56 -15.33
CA GLN A 169 24.95 8.12 -13.99
C GLN A 169 23.51 7.90 -13.48
N ASP A 170 22.49 8.15 -14.30
CA ASP A 170 21.10 7.90 -13.93
C ASP A 170 20.88 6.41 -13.55
N VAL A 171 21.48 5.50 -14.32
CA VAL A 171 21.40 4.05 -14.05
C VAL A 171 22.11 3.71 -12.72
N ALA A 172 23.27 4.28 -12.46
CA ALA A 172 24.00 4.06 -11.22
C ALA A 172 23.20 4.58 -9.99
N ASP A 173 22.59 5.75 -10.12
CA ASP A 173 21.78 6.36 -9.06
C ASP A 173 20.50 5.55 -8.78
N GLU A 174 19.82 5.06 -9.81
CA GLU A 174 18.64 4.20 -9.68
C GLU A 174 18.98 2.85 -9.04
N LEU A 175 20.09 2.22 -9.44
CA LEU A 175 20.57 0.98 -8.82
C LEU A 175 20.90 1.20 -7.33
N ALA A 176 21.52 2.32 -6.99
CA ALA A 176 21.80 2.68 -5.60
C ALA A 176 20.50 2.93 -4.81
N ALA A 177 19.47 3.52 -5.43
CA ALA A 177 18.16 3.69 -4.82
C ALA A 177 17.47 2.36 -4.55
N ILE A 178 17.47 1.44 -5.51
CA ILE A 178 16.95 0.07 -5.37
C ILE A 178 17.63 -0.67 -4.21
N CYS A 179 18.97 -0.58 -4.14
CA CYS A 179 19.72 -1.19 -3.05
C CYS A 179 19.34 -0.63 -1.68
N ARG A 180 19.19 0.69 -1.56
CA ARG A 180 18.76 1.35 -0.30
C ARG A 180 17.35 0.91 0.11
N GLN A 181 16.41 0.94 -0.82
CA GLN A 181 15.01 0.61 -0.57
C GLN A 181 14.84 -0.85 -0.12
N ASN A 182 15.59 -1.78 -0.74
CA ASN A 182 15.51 -3.21 -0.43
C ASN A 182 16.52 -3.65 0.65
N ARG A 183 17.29 -2.72 1.23
CA ARG A 183 18.34 -3.00 2.24
C ARG A 183 19.33 -4.06 1.78
N MET A 184 19.74 -4.00 0.51
CA MET A 184 20.67 -4.94 -0.12
C MET A 184 21.90 -4.21 -0.64
N THR A 185 22.99 -4.97 -0.84
CA THR A 185 24.23 -4.45 -1.45
C THR A 185 24.20 -4.62 -2.97
N MET A 186 25.05 -3.89 -3.69
CA MET A 186 25.23 -4.07 -5.13
C MET A 186 25.68 -5.49 -5.50
N GLU A 187 26.47 -6.14 -4.64
CA GLU A 187 26.89 -7.52 -4.86
C GLU A 187 25.72 -8.50 -4.82
N GLN A 188 24.76 -8.25 -3.92
CA GLN A 188 23.53 -9.03 -3.82
C GLN A 188 22.57 -8.79 -4.99
N LEU A 189 22.58 -7.57 -5.57
CA LEU A 189 21.77 -7.23 -6.73
C LEU A 189 22.34 -7.81 -8.04
N ARG A 190 23.67 -7.94 -8.14
CA ARG A 190 24.38 -8.34 -9.36
C ARG A 190 23.87 -9.61 -10.05
N PRO A 191 23.49 -10.70 -9.35
CA PRO A 191 22.97 -11.90 -10.00
C PRO A 191 21.62 -11.68 -10.74
N TYR A 192 20.90 -10.63 -10.39
CA TYR A 192 19.60 -10.27 -10.99
C TYR A 192 19.76 -9.32 -12.18
N MET A 193 20.95 -8.74 -12.38
CA MET A 193 21.26 -7.83 -13.47
C MET A 193 21.44 -8.60 -14.79
N ASN A 194 20.34 -8.78 -15.49
CA ASN A 194 20.34 -9.30 -16.86
C ASN A 194 19.93 -8.19 -17.84
N ALA A 195 20.02 -8.46 -19.14
CA ALA A 195 19.69 -7.48 -20.17
C ALA A 195 18.26 -6.93 -20.07
N GLN A 196 17.31 -7.75 -19.64
CA GLN A 196 15.92 -7.35 -19.45
C GLN A 196 15.77 -6.42 -18.24
N PHE A 197 16.47 -6.69 -17.13
CA PHE A 197 16.50 -5.84 -15.96
C PHE A 197 17.15 -4.48 -16.27
N GLU A 198 18.25 -4.45 -17.00
CA GLU A 198 18.90 -3.20 -17.43
C GLU A 198 18.00 -2.38 -18.36
N SER A 199 17.27 -3.01 -19.28
CA SER A 199 16.30 -2.34 -20.13
C SER A 199 15.17 -1.72 -19.30
N SER A 200 14.61 -2.49 -18.38
CA SER A 200 13.54 -2.05 -17.48
C SER A 200 13.96 -0.84 -16.63
N ILE A 201 15.21 -0.83 -16.11
CA ILE A 201 15.76 0.33 -15.38
C ILE A 201 15.85 1.56 -16.30
N LYS A 202 16.38 1.40 -17.50
CA LYS A 202 16.50 2.52 -18.46
C LYS A 202 15.14 3.07 -18.85
N ASP A 203 14.15 2.22 -19.03
CA ASP A 203 12.77 2.62 -19.32
C ASP A 203 12.14 3.37 -18.14
N ASN A 204 12.30 2.87 -16.90
CA ASN A 204 11.87 3.56 -15.71
C ASN A 204 12.53 4.95 -15.54
N ILE A 205 13.82 5.07 -15.84
CA ILE A 205 14.53 6.36 -15.79
C ILE A 205 13.96 7.33 -16.83
N ARG A 206 13.69 6.85 -18.05
CA ARG A 206 13.06 7.69 -19.10
C ARG A 206 11.67 8.19 -18.69
N MET A 207 10.90 7.33 -17.99
CA MET A 207 9.57 7.68 -17.49
C MET A 207 9.61 8.71 -16.34
N LYS A 208 10.72 8.78 -15.59
CA LYS A 208 10.91 9.73 -14.49
C LYS A 208 11.46 11.09 -14.95
N LYS A 209 12.02 11.19 -16.15
CA LYS A 209 12.52 12.43 -16.77
C LYS A 209 11.45 13.19 -17.52
#